data_34eab770bf77d9304345d54c652a6380
#
_entry.id   34eab770bf77d9304345d54c652a6380
#
_cell.length_a   1.000
_cell.length_b   1.000
_cell.length_c   1.000
_cell.angle_alpha   90.00
_cell.angle_beta   90.00
_cell.angle_gamma   90.00
#
_symmetry.space_group_name_H-M   'P 1'
#
loop_
_entity.id
_entity.type
_entity.pdbx_description
1 polymer ?
#
loop_
_entity_poly.entity_id
_entity_poly.type
_entity_poly.pdbx_seq_one_letter_code
_entity_poly.pdbx_strand_id
1 'polypeptide(L)'
;MNAKTWLLGFLIALVSTTPLSAEPKLVIKENDSLQDVLRGQADKKIGVLLNSGVELHGVLKEVGAKVIRLQELRNREAFDAVIPLSEVSAVLIDNHLFD
;
A
#
# COMPACT_ATOMS: atom_id res chain seq x y z
N MET A 1 44.44 -12.36 24.33
CA MET A 1 44.80 -11.63 23.55
C MET A 1 43.98 -11.33 22.43
N ASN A 2 43.54 -12.10 21.75
CA ASN A 2 42.81 -11.85 20.60
C ASN A 2 41.40 -11.44 20.81
N ALA A 3 40.95 -11.50 22.00
CA ALA A 3 39.58 -11.19 22.27
C ALA A 3 39.23 -9.78 21.90
N LYS A 4 40.17 -8.91 21.94
CA LYS A 4 39.82 -7.59 21.63
C LYS A 4 39.47 -7.39 20.23
N THR A 5 40.00 -8.18 19.38
CA THR A 5 39.79 -7.97 18.00
C THR A 5 38.36 -8.09 17.58
N TRP A 6 37.69 -9.11 18.04
CA TRP A 6 36.37 -9.26 17.55
C TRP A 6 35.38 -8.40 18.26
N LEU A 7 35.79 -7.74 19.26
CA LEU A 7 34.92 -6.78 19.84
C LEU A 7 34.66 -5.69 18.89
N LEU A 8 35.61 -5.33 18.13
CA LEU A 8 35.43 -4.27 17.21
C LEU A 8 34.40 -4.62 16.18
N GLY A 9 34.36 -5.86 15.85
CA GLY A 9 33.42 -6.25 14.84
C GLY A 9 32.00 -6.02 15.25
N PHE A 10 31.69 -6.14 16.49
CA PHE A 10 30.38 -5.91 16.92
C PHE A 10 29.94 -4.53 16.68
N LEU A 11 30.75 -3.59 16.96
CA LEU A 11 30.37 -2.23 16.83
C LEU A 11 29.95 -1.91 15.44
N ILE A 12 30.61 -2.49 14.52
CA ILE A 12 30.30 -2.20 13.15
C ILE A 12 28.94 -2.67 12.80
N ALA A 13 28.55 -3.78 13.32
CA ALA A 13 27.26 -4.30 12.98
C ALA A 13 26.15 -3.39 13.40
N LEU A 14 26.37 -2.66 14.46
CA LEU A 14 25.30 -1.83 14.93
C LEU A 14 25.05 -0.63 14.09
N VAL A 15 26.02 -0.29 13.32
CA VAL A 15 25.88 0.91 12.57
C VAL A 15 24.90 0.82 11.46
N SER A 16 24.62 -0.36 11.03
CA SER A 16 23.74 -0.47 9.89
C SER A 16 22.33 -0.22 10.30
N THR A 17 21.98 0.98 10.46
CA THR A 17 20.62 1.30 10.78
C THR A 17 19.92 1.62 9.52
N THR A 18 18.67 1.34 9.50
CA THR A 18 17.89 1.69 8.35
C THR A 18 17.51 3.13 8.43
N PRO A 19 17.54 3.79 7.35
CA PRO A 19 17.14 5.18 7.35
C PRO A 19 15.66 5.28 7.60
N LEU A 20 15.31 6.32 8.26
CA LEU A 20 13.93 6.60 8.48
C LEU A 20 13.48 7.43 7.34
N SER A 21 12.91 6.87 6.39
CA SER A 21 12.46 7.67 5.28
C SER A 21 10.97 7.75 5.30
N ALA A 22 10.47 8.81 4.79
CA ALA A 22 9.06 8.93 4.60
C ALA A 22 8.63 7.89 3.61
N GLU A 23 7.38 7.54 3.64
CA GLU A 23 6.86 6.63 2.68
C GLU A 23 7.03 7.21 1.30
N PRO A 24 7.37 6.41 0.34
CA PRO A 24 7.56 6.93 -1.01
C PRO A 24 6.23 7.37 -1.58
N LYS A 25 6.27 8.37 -2.42
CA LYS A 25 5.10 8.76 -3.15
C LYS A 25 4.72 7.66 -4.11
N LEU A 26 3.48 7.72 -4.53
CA LEU A 26 3.02 6.79 -5.53
C LEU A 26 3.87 6.89 -6.79
N VAL A 27 4.37 5.77 -7.23
CA VAL A 27 5.17 5.71 -8.43
C VAL A 27 4.59 4.64 -9.34
N ILE A 28 4.35 5.00 -10.58
CA ILE A 28 3.82 4.06 -11.56
C ILE A 28 4.91 3.78 -12.56
N LYS A 29 5.19 2.50 -12.75
CA LYS A 29 6.20 2.10 -13.72
C LYS A 29 5.55 1.89 -15.07
N GLU A 30 6.37 1.92 -16.09
CA GLU A 30 5.87 1.94 -17.46
C GLU A 30 4.89 0.82 -17.78
N ASN A 31 5.15 -0.36 -17.27
CA ASN A 31 4.32 -1.52 -17.59
C ASN A 31 3.35 -1.91 -16.48
N ASP A 32 3.10 -1.01 -15.55
CA ASP A 32 2.19 -1.34 -14.45
C ASP A 32 0.77 -1.42 -14.95
N SER A 33 0.08 -2.45 -14.51
CA SER A 33 -1.34 -2.58 -14.70
C SER A 33 -2.05 -1.98 -13.49
N LEU A 34 -3.36 -1.82 -13.60
CA LEU A 34 -4.16 -1.40 -12.47
C LEU A 34 -3.95 -2.35 -11.30
N GLN A 35 -3.90 -3.65 -11.58
CA GLN A 35 -3.71 -4.63 -10.54
C GLN A 35 -2.36 -4.44 -9.84
N ASP A 36 -1.32 -4.12 -10.59
CA ASP A 36 -0.01 -3.88 -10.00
C ASP A 36 -0.04 -2.67 -9.09
N VAL A 37 -0.70 -1.61 -9.51
CA VAL A 37 -0.83 -0.41 -8.69
C VAL A 37 -1.58 -0.74 -7.42
N LEU A 38 -2.67 -1.49 -7.55
CA LEU A 38 -3.49 -1.82 -6.38
C LEU A 38 -2.71 -2.69 -5.39
N ARG A 39 -1.90 -3.62 -5.87
CA ARG A 39 -1.13 -4.43 -4.95
C ARG A 39 -0.20 -3.61 -4.09
N GLY A 40 0.29 -2.52 -4.63
CA GLY A 40 1.13 -1.62 -3.86
C GLY A 40 0.37 -0.83 -2.80
N GLN A 41 -0.96 -0.85 -2.86
CA GLN A 41 -1.79 -0.12 -1.91
C GLN A 41 -2.44 -1.05 -0.89
N ALA A 42 -1.99 -2.29 -0.79
CA ALA A 42 -2.58 -3.23 0.16
C ALA A 42 -2.50 -2.69 1.58
N ASP A 43 -3.57 -2.88 2.31
CA ASP A 43 -3.73 -2.44 3.70
C ASP A 43 -3.77 -0.93 3.87
N LYS A 44 -3.92 -0.19 2.80
CA LYS A 44 -4.03 1.27 2.86
C LYS A 44 -5.45 1.70 2.50
N LYS A 45 -5.81 2.88 2.96
CA LYS A 45 -7.10 3.45 2.60
C LYS A 45 -7.03 3.99 1.20
N ILE A 46 -8.02 3.64 0.40
CA ILE A 46 -8.10 4.14 -0.97
C ILE A 46 -9.54 4.47 -1.30
N GLY A 47 -9.73 5.20 -2.37
CA GLY A 47 -11.04 5.42 -2.95
C GLY A 47 -11.11 4.74 -4.29
N VAL A 48 -12.28 4.24 -4.64
CA VAL A 48 -12.49 3.58 -5.93
C VAL A 48 -13.71 4.20 -6.57
N LEU A 49 -13.52 4.69 -7.77
CA LEU A 49 -14.62 5.21 -8.57
C LEU A 49 -15.05 4.13 -9.53
N LEU A 50 -16.33 3.80 -9.49
CA LEU A 50 -16.86 2.74 -10.36
C LEU A 50 -17.40 3.35 -11.65
N ASN A 51 -17.55 2.51 -12.65
CA ASN A 51 -18.09 2.97 -13.92
C ASN A 51 -19.49 3.56 -13.80
N SER A 52 -20.21 3.15 -12.79
CA SER A 52 -21.55 3.70 -12.54
C SER A 52 -21.52 5.09 -11.95
N GLY A 53 -20.37 5.58 -11.55
CA GLY A 53 -20.26 6.87 -10.90
C GLY A 53 -20.23 6.78 -9.38
N VAL A 54 -20.43 5.60 -8.83
CA VAL A 54 -20.39 5.42 -7.38
C VAL A 54 -18.96 5.44 -6.92
N GLU A 55 -18.69 6.10 -5.81
CA GLU A 55 -17.35 6.16 -5.25
C GLU A 55 -17.36 5.50 -3.87
N LEU A 56 -16.46 4.56 -3.66
CA LEU A 56 -16.34 3.85 -2.40
C LEU A 56 -14.98 4.11 -1.80
N HIS A 57 -14.93 4.28 -0.50
CA HIS A 57 -13.67 4.49 0.22
C HIS A 57 -13.54 3.45 1.31
N GLY A 58 -12.38 2.88 1.45
CA GLY A 58 -12.14 1.87 2.47
C GLY A 58 -10.69 1.42 2.44
N VAL A 59 -10.41 0.40 3.23
CA VAL A 59 -9.07 -0.18 3.30
C VAL A 59 -8.99 -1.33 2.32
N LEU A 60 -8.00 -1.29 1.46
CA LEU A 60 -7.81 -2.34 0.46
C LEU A 60 -7.21 -3.55 1.14
N LYS A 61 -7.97 -4.63 1.23
CA LYS A 61 -7.49 -5.82 1.95
C LYS A 61 -7.02 -6.93 1.04
N GLU A 62 -7.61 -7.06 -0.12
CA GLU A 62 -7.23 -8.13 -1.04
C GLU A 62 -7.29 -7.66 -2.46
N VAL A 63 -6.32 -8.11 -3.25
CA VAL A 63 -6.27 -7.81 -4.66
C VAL A 63 -6.18 -9.14 -5.39
N GLY A 64 -7.26 -9.53 -6.03
CA GLY A 64 -7.27 -10.76 -6.79
C GLY A 64 -7.04 -10.51 -8.26
N ALA A 65 -7.17 -11.56 -9.04
CA ALA A 65 -6.99 -11.44 -10.47
C ALA A 65 -8.13 -10.67 -11.11
N LYS A 66 -9.31 -10.75 -10.55
CA LYS A 66 -10.50 -10.14 -11.17
C LYS A 66 -11.28 -9.24 -10.25
N VAL A 67 -11.07 -9.35 -8.95
CA VAL A 67 -11.81 -8.55 -7.97
C VAL A 67 -10.87 -8.04 -6.90
N ILE A 68 -11.31 -6.99 -6.22
CA ILE A 68 -10.62 -6.50 -5.04
C ILE A 68 -11.62 -6.46 -3.90
N ARG A 69 -11.12 -6.40 -2.67
CA ARG A 69 -11.97 -6.29 -1.50
C ARG A 69 -11.55 -5.10 -0.66
N LEU A 70 -12.52 -4.25 -0.36
CA LEU A 70 -12.34 -3.14 0.55
C LEU A 70 -13.04 -3.45 1.85
N GLN A 71 -12.42 -3.10 2.96
CA GLN A 71 -13.02 -3.21 4.28
C GLN A 71 -13.12 -1.83 4.90
N GLU A 72 -13.82 -1.74 6.01
CA GLU A 72 -13.96 -0.49 6.74
C GLU A 72 -14.45 0.62 5.83
N LEU A 73 -15.52 0.35 5.11
CA LEU A 73 -16.04 1.31 4.15
C LEU A 73 -16.53 2.55 4.86
N ARG A 74 -16.25 3.70 4.28
CA ARG A 74 -16.72 4.96 4.83
C ARG A 74 -18.23 4.93 4.88
N ASN A 75 -18.77 5.22 6.07
CA ASN A 75 -20.22 5.25 6.32
C ASN A 75 -20.90 3.88 6.25
N ARG A 76 -20.15 2.82 6.11
CA ARG A 76 -20.69 1.46 6.11
C ARG A 76 -19.66 0.50 6.65
N GLU A 77 -19.16 0.78 7.84
CA GLU A 77 -18.00 0.06 8.38
C GLU A 77 -18.24 -1.43 8.58
N ALA A 78 -19.47 -1.83 8.71
CA ALA A 78 -19.77 -3.24 8.91
C ALA A 78 -19.74 -4.05 7.61
N PHE A 79 -19.61 -3.39 6.48
CA PHE A 79 -19.68 -4.08 5.19
C PHE A 79 -18.33 -4.12 4.51
N ASP A 80 -18.08 -5.20 3.80
CA ASP A 80 -16.96 -5.28 2.88
C ASP A 80 -17.51 -5.10 1.47
N ALA A 81 -16.71 -4.51 0.60
CA ALA A 81 -17.10 -4.38 -0.79
C ALA A 81 -16.18 -5.26 -1.63
N VAL A 82 -16.78 -6.11 -2.45
CA VAL A 82 -16.03 -6.89 -3.42
C VAL A 82 -16.33 -6.27 -4.77
N ILE A 83 -15.31 -5.77 -5.43
CA ILE A 83 -15.46 -4.95 -6.62
C ILE A 83 -14.75 -5.60 -7.78
N PRO A 84 -15.45 -5.87 -8.88
CA PRO A 84 -14.79 -6.38 -10.07
C PRO A 84 -13.84 -5.34 -10.65
N LEU A 85 -12.65 -5.74 -11.00
CA LEU A 85 -11.69 -4.81 -11.57
C LEU A 85 -12.22 -4.17 -12.84
N SER A 86 -13.05 -4.90 -13.58
CA SER A 86 -13.63 -4.37 -14.81
C SER A 86 -14.58 -3.20 -14.57
N GLU A 87 -15.08 -3.04 -13.35
CA GLU A 87 -15.97 -1.95 -13.03
C GLU A 87 -15.24 -0.74 -12.45
N VAL A 88 -13.96 -0.82 -12.28
CA VAL A 88 -13.19 0.27 -11.69
C VAL A 88 -12.81 1.25 -12.77
N SER A 89 -13.26 2.48 -12.60
CA SER A 89 -12.94 3.54 -13.52
C SER A 89 -11.68 4.29 -13.08
N ALA A 90 -11.49 4.44 -11.79
CA ALA A 90 -10.32 5.13 -11.25
C ALA A 90 -10.08 4.71 -9.82
N VAL A 91 -8.85 4.82 -9.39
CA VAL A 91 -8.48 4.56 -8.00
C VAL A 91 -7.90 5.85 -7.45
N LEU A 92 -8.40 6.27 -6.29
CA LEU A 92 -7.99 7.50 -5.64
C LEU A 92 -7.05 7.14 -4.51
N ILE A 93 -5.84 7.61 -4.59
CA ILE A 93 -4.80 7.26 -3.64
C ILE A 93 -4.30 8.52 -2.99
N ASP A 94 -4.29 8.51 -1.65
CA ASP A 94 -3.78 9.64 -0.90
C ASP A 94 -2.27 9.65 -1.04
N ASN A 95 -1.76 10.68 -1.64
CA ASN A 95 -0.35 10.77 -1.92
C ASN A 95 0.33 11.85 -1.08
N HIS A 96 -0.26 12.20 0.05
CA HIS A 96 0.33 13.18 0.95
C HIS A 96 1.44 12.55 1.78
N LEU A 97 2.51 13.27 1.93
CA LEU A 97 3.59 12.82 2.80
C LEU A 97 3.35 13.27 4.23
N PHE A 98 2.64 14.36 4.40
CA PHE A 98 2.34 14.89 5.73
C PHE A 98 0.87 15.15 5.84
N ASP A 99 0.36 15.00 7.02
CA ASP A 99 -1.04 15.31 7.27
C ASP A 99 -1.20 16.42 8.25
#